data_7f7672ec953ab26e0d67d6c105b333a6
#
_entry.id   7f7672ec953ab26e0d67d6c105b333a6
#
_cell.length_a   1.000
_cell.length_b   1.000
_cell.length_c   1.000
_cell.angle_alpha   90.00
_cell.angle_beta   90.00
_cell.angle_gamma   90.00
#
_symmetry.space_group_name_H-M   'P 1'
#
loop_
_entity.id
_entity.type
_entity.pdbx_description
1 polymer ?
#
loop_
_entity_poly.entity_id
_entity_poly.type
_entity_poly.pdbx_seq_one_letter_code
_entity_poly.pdbx_strand_id
1 'polypeptide(L)'
;PIFKNDDYYFHELQVPTIMKQYEGMINNMWVYDDGAVKGFIQIENEEIKKLFVEPVLQGNCIGSNLLIYAIENHNAKTLWALEKNTRAIRFYEGHGFRITADKKLEEDTTEYLIRLER
;
A
#
# COMPACT_ATOMS: atom_id res chain seq x y z
N PRO A 1 13.12 0.06 -11.29
CA PRO A 1 12.44 -0.51 -10.10
C PRO A 1 12.00 -1.93 -10.39
N ILE A 2 12.09 -2.76 -9.41
CA ILE A 2 11.70 -4.17 -9.53
C ILE A 2 10.62 -4.44 -8.51
N PHE A 3 9.49 -4.94 -8.98
CA PHE A 3 8.38 -5.33 -8.12
C PHE A 3 8.43 -6.84 -7.95
N LYS A 4 8.63 -7.29 -6.71
CA LYS A 4 8.82 -8.70 -6.41
C LYS A 4 7.91 -9.18 -5.30
N ASN A 5 7.55 -10.45 -5.38
CA ASN A 5 6.79 -11.16 -4.38
C ASN A 5 7.55 -12.44 -4.08
N ASP A 6 8.59 -12.32 -3.24
CA ASP A 6 9.56 -13.40 -3.02
C ASP A 6 9.87 -13.51 -1.54
N ASP A 7 9.79 -14.73 -1.00
CA ASP A 7 10.15 -15.03 0.38
C ASP A 7 11.52 -14.49 0.77
N TYR A 8 12.46 -14.51 -0.19
CA TYR A 8 13.81 -14.03 0.05
C TYR A 8 13.83 -12.61 0.63
N TYR A 9 12.96 -11.72 0.12
CA TYR A 9 12.93 -10.34 0.57
C TYR A 9 12.42 -10.18 2.00
N PHE A 10 11.73 -11.19 2.52
CA PHE A 10 11.16 -11.12 3.85
C PHE A 10 11.92 -11.94 4.89
N HIS A 11 12.77 -12.88 4.45
CA HIS A 11 13.51 -13.77 5.33
C HIS A 11 15.01 -13.58 5.26
N GLU A 12 15.57 -13.33 4.08
CA GLU A 12 17.02 -13.26 3.88
C GLU A 12 17.58 -11.84 3.89
N LEU A 13 16.79 -10.86 3.47
CA LEU A 13 17.19 -9.47 3.49
C LEU A 13 16.79 -8.80 4.80
N GLN A 14 17.52 -7.74 5.16
CA GLN A 14 17.19 -6.94 6.34
C GLN A 14 16.05 -5.98 5.97
N VAL A 15 14.83 -6.46 6.04
CA VAL A 15 13.66 -5.63 5.79
C VAL A 15 13.26 -4.86 7.05
N PRO A 16 12.61 -3.69 6.91
CA PRO A 16 12.11 -2.95 8.06
C PRO A 16 11.20 -3.82 8.94
N THR A 17 11.26 -3.57 10.26
CA THR A 17 10.46 -4.33 11.22
C THR A 17 8.98 -4.34 10.89
N ILE A 18 8.45 -3.21 10.39
CA ILE A 18 7.04 -3.12 10.04
C ILE A 18 6.66 -4.10 8.92
N MET A 19 7.58 -4.39 8.01
CA MET A 19 7.32 -5.34 6.93
C MET A 19 7.28 -6.77 7.44
N LYS A 20 8.07 -7.09 8.45
CA LYS A 20 8.11 -8.43 9.03
C LYS A 20 6.79 -8.85 9.65
N GLN A 21 5.97 -7.89 10.05
CA GLN A 21 4.65 -8.18 10.61
C GLN A 21 3.72 -8.83 9.58
N TYR A 22 4.04 -8.73 8.30
CA TYR A 22 3.21 -9.22 7.21
C TYR A 22 3.78 -10.44 6.50
N GLU A 23 4.78 -11.10 7.09
CA GLU A 23 5.41 -12.27 6.47
C GLU A 23 4.40 -13.35 6.07
N GLY A 24 3.34 -13.55 6.87
CA GLY A 24 2.30 -14.52 6.56
C GLY A 24 1.43 -14.14 5.37
N MET A 25 1.57 -12.94 4.83
CA MET A 25 0.75 -12.41 3.73
C MET A 25 1.58 -12.23 2.46
N ILE A 26 2.74 -12.84 2.40
CA ILE A 26 3.74 -12.61 1.36
C ILE A 26 3.23 -12.88 -0.05
N ASN A 27 2.24 -13.78 -0.20
CA ASN A 27 1.71 -14.16 -1.51
C ASN A 27 0.97 -13.03 -2.23
N ASN A 28 0.56 -11.99 -1.52
CA ASN A 28 -0.15 -10.85 -2.10
C ASN A 28 0.54 -9.52 -1.80
N MET A 29 1.84 -9.58 -1.52
CA MET A 29 2.65 -8.39 -1.29
C MET A 29 3.74 -8.27 -2.34
N TRP A 30 3.93 -7.05 -2.84
CA TRP A 30 4.98 -6.74 -3.81
C TRP A 30 5.86 -5.64 -3.24
N VAL A 31 7.17 -5.82 -3.36
CA VAL A 31 8.14 -4.86 -2.84
C VAL A 31 8.71 -4.01 -3.96
N TYR A 32 9.03 -2.76 -3.64
CA TYR A 32 9.79 -1.89 -4.50
C TYR A 32 11.26 -2.03 -4.10
N ASP A 33 12.07 -2.59 -5.00
CA ASP A 33 13.48 -2.85 -4.77
C ASP A 33 14.31 -2.36 -5.97
N ASP A 34 15.18 -1.40 -5.76
CA ASP A 34 16.13 -0.91 -6.76
C ASP A 34 17.56 -0.99 -6.25
N GLY A 35 17.86 -2.06 -5.50
CA GLY A 35 19.12 -2.27 -4.80
C GLY A 35 18.93 -2.35 -3.30
N ALA A 36 17.80 -1.84 -2.80
CA ALA A 36 17.37 -1.96 -1.42
C ALA A 36 15.84 -1.90 -1.37
N VAL A 37 15.23 -2.56 -0.41
CA VAL A 37 13.77 -2.54 -0.25
C VAL A 37 13.37 -1.16 0.27
N LYS A 38 12.55 -0.44 -0.48
CA LYS A 38 12.15 0.93 -0.16
C LYS A 38 10.67 1.08 0.15
N GLY A 39 9.87 0.07 -0.14
CA GLY A 39 8.46 0.08 0.14
C GLY A 39 7.80 -1.21 -0.31
N PHE A 40 6.51 -1.33 0.00
CA PHE A 40 5.75 -2.49 -0.43
C PHE A 40 4.26 -2.12 -0.60
N ILE A 41 3.55 -2.96 -1.35
CA ILE A 41 2.10 -2.87 -1.49
C ILE A 41 1.49 -4.26 -1.33
N GLN A 42 0.38 -4.34 -0.60
CA GLN A 42 -0.41 -5.55 -0.46
C GLN A 42 -1.71 -5.38 -1.21
N ILE A 43 -2.02 -6.33 -2.09
CA ILE A 43 -3.22 -6.29 -2.93
C ILE A 43 -3.93 -7.62 -2.79
N GLU A 44 -5.25 -7.56 -2.58
CA GLU A 44 -6.09 -8.75 -2.47
C GLU A 44 -7.45 -8.45 -3.08
N ASN A 45 -7.88 -9.27 -4.04
CA ASN A 45 -9.18 -9.12 -4.72
C ASN A 45 -9.42 -7.72 -5.26
N GLU A 46 -8.42 -7.13 -5.93
CA GLU A 46 -8.49 -5.78 -6.49
C GLU A 46 -8.57 -4.67 -5.43
N GLU A 47 -8.35 -5.01 -4.18
CA GLU A 47 -8.30 -4.05 -3.09
C GLU A 47 -6.88 -3.86 -2.60
N ILE A 48 -6.47 -2.60 -2.44
CA ILE A 48 -5.19 -2.28 -1.83
C ILE A 48 -5.36 -2.36 -0.31
N LYS A 49 -4.72 -3.33 0.31
CA LYS A 49 -4.79 -3.55 1.75
C LYS A 49 -3.80 -2.70 2.52
N LYS A 50 -2.58 -2.56 1.98
CA LYS A 50 -1.51 -1.79 2.59
C LYS A 50 -0.62 -1.19 1.52
N LEU A 51 -0.11 0.00 1.79
CA LEU A 51 0.92 0.66 0.99
C LEU A 51 1.89 1.31 1.97
N PHE A 52 3.15 0.93 1.90
CA PHE A 52 4.18 1.44 2.78
C PHE A 52 5.39 1.91 1.98
N VAL A 53 5.92 3.06 2.36
CA VAL A 53 7.18 3.60 1.81
C VAL A 53 8.02 4.04 3.01
N GLU A 54 9.33 3.71 2.98
CA GLU A 54 10.25 4.19 4.01
C GLU A 54 10.06 5.69 4.23
N PRO A 55 9.86 6.15 5.47
CA PRO A 55 9.57 7.57 5.73
C PRO A 55 10.58 8.54 5.13
N VAL A 56 11.87 8.20 5.17
CA VAL A 56 12.92 9.06 4.62
C VAL A 56 12.90 9.14 3.10
N LEU A 57 12.17 8.23 2.45
CA LEU A 57 12.08 8.16 0.99
C LEU A 57 10.73 8.64 0.46
N GLN A 58 9.82 9.04 1.32
CA GLN A 58 8.56 9.61 0.90
C GLN A 58 8.80 10.90 0.13
N GLY A 59 8.06 11.10 -0.94
CA GLY A 59 8.27 12.23 -1.84
C GLY A 59 9.13 11.90 -3.06
N ASN A 60 9.71 10.69 -3.14
CA ASN A 60 10.53 10.24 -4.27
C ASN A 60 9.75 9.39 -5.27
N CYS A 61 8.45 9.53 -5.32
CA CYS A 61 7.55 8.84 -6.26
C CYS A 61 7.48 7.31 -6.09
N ILE A 62 8.03 6.75 -5.02
CA ILE A 62 8.00 5.31 -4.77
C ILE A 62 6.56 4.84 -4.55
N GLY A 63 5.80 5.58 -3.73
CA GLY A 63 4.39 5.28 -3.50
C GLY A 63 3.58 5.32 -4.79
N SER A 64 3.82 6.33 -5.63
CA SER A 64 3.16 6.44 -6.95
C SER A 64 3.50 5.25 -7.83
N ASN A 65 4.77 4.85 -7.88
CA ASN A 65 5.19 3.70 -8.69
C ASN A 65 4.53 2.40 -8.22
N LEU A 66 4.46 2.18 -6.90
CA LEU A 66 3.78 1.02 -6.35
C LEU A 66 2.30 1.03 -6.67
N LEU A 67 1.65 2.18 -6.54
CA LEU A 67 0.22 2.30 -6.81
C LEU A 67 -0.09 2.09 -8.29
N ILE A 68 0.72 2.68 -9.18
CA ILE A 68 0.56 2.49 -10.63
C ILE A 68 0.75 1.02 -10.98
N TYR A 69 1.75 0.36 -10.40
CA TYR A 69 1.96 -1.07 -10.62
C TYR A 69 0.71 -1.87 -10.22
N ALA A 70 0.11 -1.57 -9.08
CA ALA A 70 -1.09 -2.25 -8.62
C ALA A 70 -2.27 -2.04 -9.57
N ILE A 71 -2.45 -0.83 -10.06
CA ILE A 71 -3.52 -0.50 -10.98
C ILE A 71 -3.33 -1.21 -12.32
N GLU A 72 -2.13 -1.16 -12.88
CA GLU A 72 -1.86 -1.69 -14.21
C GLU A 72 -1.76 -3.22 -14.27
N ASN A 73 -1.25 -3.83 -13.21
CA ASN A 73 -0.98 -5.27 -13.22
C ASN A 73 -1.94 -6.11 -12.39
N HIS A 74 -2.66 -5.51 -11.45
CA HIS A 74 -3.57 -6.20 -10.55
C HIS A 74 -4.97 -5.61 -10.53
N ASN A 75 -5.23 -4.64 -11.39
CA ASN A 75 -6.54 -4.01 -11.53
C ASN A 75 -7.07 -3.47 -10.19
N ALA A 76 -6.19 -2.89 -9.39
CA ALA A 76 -6.57 -2.34 -8.10
C ALA A 76 -7.63 -1.26 -8.26
N LYS A 77 -8.76 -1.41 -7.56
CA LYS A 77 -9.92 -0.54 -7.71
C LYS A 77 -10.38 0.13 -6.44
N THR A 78 -10.11 -0.48 -5.28
CA THR A 78 -10.65 0.00 -4.02
C THR A 78 -9.61 0.01 -2.93
N LEU A 79 -9.83 0.85 -1.94
CA LEU A 79 -9.02 0.88 -0.72
C LEU A 79 -9.79 1.56 0.40
N TRP A 80 -9.33 1.34 1.63
CA TRP A 80 -9.81 2.06 2.81
C TRP A 80 -8.69 2.93 3.34
N ALA A 81 -9.00 4.17 3.70
CA ALA A 81 -8.05 5.11 4.29
C ALA A 81 -8.66 5.76 5.51
N LEU A 82 -7.82 6.14 6.48
CA LEU A 82 -8.28 6.90 7.63
C LEU A 82 -8.87 8.23 7.16
N GLU A 83 -10.07 8.53 7.62
CA GLU A 83 -10.80 9.75 7.22
C GLU A 83 -9.96 11.01 7.46
N LYS A 84 -9.21 11.05 8.55
CA LYS A 84 -8.42 12.21 8.89
C LYS A 84 -7.05 12.25 8.23
N ASN A 85 -6.67 11.22 7.50
CA ASN A 85 -5.41 11.21 6.76
C ASN A 85 -5.59 11.89 5.40
N THR A 86 -5.73 13.20 5.42
CA THR A 86 -6.00 13.99 4.22
C THR A 86 -4.89 13.89 3.19
N ARG A 87 -3.64 13.74 3.63
CA ARG A 87 -2.50 13.59 2.72
C ARG A 87 -2.62 12.32 1.89
N ALA A 88 -2.93 11.19 2.53
CA ALA A 88 -3.11 9.93 1.82
C ALA A 88 -4.30 10.00 0.88
N ILE A 89 -5.41 10.56 1.33
CA ILE A 89 -6.61 10.69 0.51
C ILE A 89 -6.31 11.49 -0.76
N ARG A 90 -5.62 12.63 -0.62
CA ARG A 90 -5.23 13.43 -1.79
C ARG A 90 -4.31 12.67 -2.73
N PHE A 91 -3.40 11.89 -2.19
CA PHE A 91 -2.52 11.05 -2.99
C PHE A 91 -3.32 10.06 -3.84
N TYR A 92 -4.28 9.37 -3.24
CA TYR A 92 -5.12 8.43 -3.97
C TYR A 92 -6.03 9.13 -4.98
N GLU A 93 -6.58 10.28 -4.61
CA GLU A 93 -7.41 11.06 -5.53
C GLU A 93 -6.61 11.50 -6.76
N GLY A 94 -5.34 11.84 -6.57
CA GLY A 94 -4.44 12.17 -7.67
C GLY A 94 -4.19 11.02 -8.64
N HIS A 95 -4.51 9.80 -8.24
CA HIS A 95 -4.37 8.59 -9.07
C HIS A 95 -5.72 8.05 -9.56
N GLY A 96 -6.77 8.84 -9.48
CA GLY A 96 -8.08 8.48 -10.02
C GLY A 96 -9.05 7.84 -9.05
N PHE A 97 -8.68 7.69 -7.79
CA PHE A 97 -9.60 7.20 -6.77
C PHE A 97 -10.54 8.31 -6.31
N ARG A 98 -11.75 7.94 -5.94
CA ARG A 98 -12.75 8.87 -5.44
C ARG A 98 -13.35 8.37 -4.15
N ILE A 99 -13.62 9.30 -3.23
CA ILE A 99 -14.29 8.97 -1.96
C ILE A 99 -15.69 8.49 -2.26
N THR A 100 -16.08 7.37 -1.65
CA THR A 100 -17.42 6.82 -1.73
C THR A 100 -18.20 7.18 -0.46
N ALA A 101 -19.46 6.75 -0.39
CA ALA A 101 -20.29 6.95 0.80
C ALA A 101 -19.98 5.90 1.90
N ASP A 102 -19.14 4.93 1.62
CA ASP A 102 -18.85 3.85 2.56
C ASP A 102 -17.88 4.32 3.64
N LYS A 103 -18.23 4.04 4.89
CA LYS A 103 -17.47 4.46 6.06
C LYS A 103 -17.62 3.42 7.14
N LYS A 104 -16.53 3.10 7.84
CA LYS A 104 -16.57 2.16 8.96
C LYS A 104 -15.60 2.58 10.04
N LEU A 105 -15.86 2.14 11.26
CA LEU A 105 -14.95 2.36 12.37
C LEU A 105 -13.78 1.41 12.23
N GLU A 106 -12.55 1.92 12.41
CA GLU A 106 -11.37 1.06 12.44
C GLU A 106 -11.38 0.27 13.74
N GLU A 107 -11.11 -1.03 13.64
CA GLU A 107 -11.13 -1.94 14.77
C GLU A 107 -10.25 -1.44 15.92
N ASP A 108 -10.77 -1.53 17.15
CA ASP A 108 -10.07 -1.13 18.38
C ASP A 108 -9.70 0.36 18.45
N THR A 109 -10.35 1.21 17.67
CA THR A 109 -10.09 2.64 17.70
C THR A 109 -11.39 3.43 17.68
N THR A 110 -11.27 4.77 17.84
CA THR A 110 -12.37 5.71 17.61
C THR A 110 -12.26 6.38 16.24
N GLU A 111 -11.37 5.86 15.40
CA GLU A 111 -11.09 6.44 14.08
C GLU A 111 -11.99 5.82 13.01
N TYR A 112 -12.35 6.61 12.01
CA TYR A 112 -13.13 6.12 10.88
C TYR A 112 -12.27 5.90 9.66
N LEU A 113 -12.61 4.83 8.94
CA LEU A 113 -12.06 4.56 7.62
C LEU A 113 -13.10 4.94 6.58
N ILE A 114 -12.66 5.52 5.48
CA ILE A 114 -13.50 5.79 4.32
C ILE A 114 -13.00 4.96 3.15
N ARG A 115 -13.93 4.56 2.29
CA ARG A 115 -13.60 3.76 1.12
C ARG A 115 -13.41 4.68 -0.08
N LEU A 116 -12.34 4.42 -0.84
CA LEU A 116 -12.11 5.08 -2.11
C LEU A 116 -12.19 4.04 -3.22
N GLU A 117 -12.63 4.47 -4.41
CA GLU A 117 -12.84 3.59 -5.56
C GLU A 117 -12.46 4.31 -6.85
N ARG A 118 -11.84 3.55 -7.75
CA ARG A 118 -11.53 4.04 -9.11
C ARG A 118 -12.67 3.73 -10.04
#